data_3847a1102ed19fa88fc194e997be83c0
#
_entry.id   3847a1102ed19fa88fc194e997be83c0
#
_cell.length_a   1.000
_cell.length_b   1.000
_cell.length_c   1.000
_cell.angle_alpha   90.00
_cell.angle_beta   90.00
_cell.angle_gamma   90.00
#
_symmetry.space_group_name_H-M   'P 1'
#
loop_
_entity.id
_entity.type
_entity.pdbx_description
1 polymer ?
#
loop_
_entity_poly.entity_id
_entity_poly.type
_entity_poly.pdbx_seq_one_letter_code
_entity_poly.pdbx_strand_id
1 'polypeptide(L)'
;MEKILSDGFAALGITPDAEAVGRLKAYYEYLEERNKVMNLTAISGLEDVARLHFLDCAALLTVCDFADKKVIDVGTGAGFPGLVLKIVQPEIDITLLDSLNKRIDFLGEMSEKLELERICCVHARAEEIPEERRAAYDIAVSRAVARLGTLCELCLPYLRVGGRFIAMKGPDCADEVAEAENAMHLL
;
A
#
# COMPACT_ATOMS: atom_id res chain seq x y z
N MET A 1 -19.65 -7.92 2.36
CA MET A 1 -18.43 -7.39 1.74
C MET A 1 -18.63 -7.07 0.27
N GLU A 2 -19.05 -8.02 -0.57
CA GLU A 2 -19.18 -7.83 -2.03
C GLU A 2 -19.96 -6.59 -2.42
N LYS A 3 -21.18 -6.40 -1.85
CA LYS A 3 -21.99 -5.20 -2.11
C LYS A 3 -21.28 -3.91 -1.69
N ILE A 4 -20.63 -3.89 -0.52
CA ILE A 4 -19.89 -2.70 -0.02
C ILE A 4 -18.77 -2.33 -0.97
N LEU A 5 -17.99 -3.33 -1.42
CA LEU A 5 -16.88 -3.12 -2.34
C LEU A 5 -17.37 -2.67 -3.72
N SER A 6 -18.39 -3.34 -4.28
CA SER A 6 -18.94 -2.97 -5.60
C SER A 6 -19.52 -1.56 -5.59
N ASP A 7 -20.32 -1.21 -4.59
CA ASP A 7 -20.88 0.15 -4.45
C ASP A 7 -19.76 1.19 -4.25
N GLY A 8 -18.73 0.86 -3.46
CA GLY A 8 -17.59 1.73 -3.19
C GLY A 8 -16.72 1.96 -4.43
N PHE A 9 -16.38 0.92 -5.18
CA PHE A 9 -15.64 1.05 -6.44
C PHE A 9 -16.42 1.88 -7.46
N ALA A 10 -17.73 1.65 -7.59
CA ALA A 10 -18.57 2.45 -8.46
C ALA A 10 -18.58 3.94 -8.05
N ALA A 11 -18.64 4.24 -6.75
CA ALA A 11 -18.59 5.60 -6.24
C ALA A 11 -17.23 6.29 -6.49
N LEU A 12 -16.12 5.52 -6.49
CA LEU A 12 -14.78 6.01 -6.81
C LEU A 12 -14.52 6.09 -8.32
N GLY A 13 -15.42 5.59 -9.17
CA GLY A 13 -15.22 5.51 -10.62
C GLY A 13 -14.15 4.49 -11.01
N ILE A 14 -13.87 3.51 -10.14
CA ILE A 14 -12.88 2.45 -10.37
C ILE A 14 -13.60 1.22 -10.94
N THR A 15 -13.04 0.67 -12.02
CA THR A 15 -13.44 -0.64 -12.54
C THR A 15 -12.37 -1.64 -12.12
N PRO A 16 -12.58 -2.42 -11.04
CA PRO A 16 -11.60 -3.39 -10.59
C PRO A 16 -11.51 -4.57 -11.56
N ASP A 17 -10.40 -5.31 -11.49
CA ASP A 17 -10.29 -6.63 -12.12
C ASP A 17 -11.49 -7.53 -11.74
N ALA A 18 -11.89 -8.44 -12.63
CA ALA A 18 -13.06 -9.28 -12.42
C ALA A 18 -12.97 -10.17 -11.17
N GLU A 19 -11.74 -10.55 -10.76
CA GLU A 19 -11.49 -11.38 -9.59
C GLU A 19 -11.23 -10.56 -8.31
N ALA A 20 -11.05 -9.24 -8.43
CA ALA A 20 -10.61 -8.37 -7.32
C ALA A 20 -11.49 -8.48 -6.07
N VAL A 21 -12.82 -8.51 -6.24
CA VAL A 21 -13.76 -8.60 -5.11
C VAL A 21 -13.62 -9.95 -4.39
N GLY A 22 -13.46 -11.03 -5.15
CA GLY A 22 -13.21 -12.37 -4.60
C GLY A 22 -11.86 -12.45 -3.86
N ARG A 23 -10.81 -11.89 -4.44
CA ARG A 23 -9.47 -11.81 -3.83
C ARG A 23 -9.47 -10.96 -2.57
N LEU A 24 -10.14 -9.80 -2.55
CA LEU A 24 -10.28 -8.96 -1.36
C LEU A 24 -11.05 -9.65 -0.23
N LYS A 25 -12.06 -10.47 -0.57
CA LYS A 25 -12.77 -11.28 0.41
C LYS A 25 -11.86 -12.34 1.01
N ALA A 26 -11.11 -13.09 0.20
CA ALA A 26 -10.16 -14.09 0.66
C ALA A 26 -9.04 -13.43 1.52
N TYR A 27 -8.59 -12.24 1.13
CA TYR A 27 -7.64 -11.46 1.91
C TYR A 27 -8.21 -11.07 3.28
N TYR A 28 -9.45 -10.60 3.34
CA TYR A 28 -10.13 -10.29 4.61
C TYR A 28 -10.20 -11.52 5.53
N GLU A 29 -10.65 -12.65 5.02
CA GLU A 29 -10.79 -13.89 5.81
C GLU A 29 -9.45 -14.33 6.41
N TYR A 30 -8.39 -14.29 5.62
CA TYR A 30 -7.05 -14.64 6.09
C TYR A 30 -6.46 -13.59 7.05
N LEU A 31 -6.68 -12.29 6.78
CA LEU A 31 -6.27 -11.21 7.66
C LEU A 31 -6.92 -11.35 9.05
N GLU A 32 -8.22 -11.59 9.13
CA GLU A 32 -8.95 -11.79 10.40
C GLU A 32 -8.42 -13.01 11.18
N GLU A 33 -8.12 -14.11 10.48
CA GLU A 33 -7.53 -15.29 11.10
C GLU A 33 -6.15 -14.98 11.70
N ARG A 34 -5.25 -14.39 10.91
CA ARG A 34 -3.87 -14.11 11.31
C ARG A 34 -3.77 -12.96 12.31
N ASN A 35 -4.69 -12.01 12.26
CA ASN A 35 -4.72 -10.87 13.17
C ASN A 35 -4.90 -11.28 14.64
N LYS A 36 -5.57 -12.42 14.91
CA LYS A 36 -5.75 -12.97 16.28
C LYS A 36 -4.44 -13.29 16.98
N VAL A 37 -3.37 -13.57 16.22
CA VAL A 37 -2.07 -13.98 16.76
C VAL A 37 -0.95 -13.00 16.43
N MET A 38 -1.09 -12.16 15.40
CA MET A 38 0.00 -11.32 14.89
C MET A 38 -0.16 -9.84 15.17
N ASN A 39 -1.37 -9.37 15.54
CA ASN A 39 -1.70 -7.94 15.70
C ASN A 39 -1.30 -7.13 14.45
N LEU A 40 -1.83 -7.54 13.30
CA LEU A 40 -1.52 -6.93 12.00
C LEU A 40 -2.20 -5.58 11.81
N THR A 41 -3.44 -5.45 12.31
CA THR A 41 -4.25 -4.23 12.25
C THR A 41 -5.13 -4.08 13.48
N ALA A 42 -5.41 -2.84 13.88
CA ALA A 42 -6.37 -2.50 14.92
C ALA A 42 -7.83 -2.46 14.40
N ILE A 43 -8.00 -2.32 13.07
CA ILE A 43 -9.32 -2.32 12.44
C ILE A 43 -9.74 -3.76 12.19
N SER A 44 -10.92 -4.14 12.67
CA SER A 44 -11.48 -5.47 12.54
C SER A 44 -12.97 -5.38 12.16
N GLY A 45 -13.49 -6.51 11.68
CA GLY A 45 -14.86 -6.59 11.20
C GLY A 45 -14.99 -6.21 9.72
N LEU A 46 -15.93 -6.92 9.08
CA LEU A 46 -16.09 -6.94 7.63
C LEU A 46 -16.35 -5.56 7.02
N GLU A 47 -17.21 -4.77 7.65
CA GLU A 47 -17.60 -3.45 7.12
C GLU A 47 -16.45 -2.44 7.24
N ASP A 48 -15.81 -2.38 8.41
CA ASP A 48 -14.71 -1.45 8.67
C ASP A 48 -13.49 -1.77 7.83
N VAL A 49 -13.11 -3.05 7.69
CA VAL A 49 -12.01 -3.44 6.82
C VAL A 49 -12.31 -3.11 5.35
N ALA A 50 -13.55 -3.37 4.90
CA ALA A 50 -13.92 -3.04 3.52
C ALA A 50 -13.86 -1.53 3.25
N ARG A 51 -14.32 -0.69 4.18
CA ARG A 51 -14.37 0.78 4.00
C ARG A 51 -13.04 1.45 4.30
N LEU A 52 -12.48 1.21 5.51
CA LEU A 52 -11.34 1.94 6.08
C LEU A 52 -9.98 1.36 5.65
N HIS A 53 -10.00 0.17 5.05
CA HIS A 53 -8.80 -0.41 4.46
C HIS A 53 -8.93 -0.54 2.94
N PHE A 54 -9.84 -1.37 2.45
CA PHE A 54 -9.85 -1.71 1.03
C PHE A 54 -10.24 -0.54 0.13
N LEU A 55 -11.37 0.11 0.39
CA LEU A 55 -11.81 1.25 -0.42
C LEU A 55 -10.93 2.49 -0.22
N ASP A 56 -10.47 2.75 1.01
CA ASP A 56 -9.55 3.83 1.31
C ASP A 56 -8.22 3.67 0.53
N CYS A 57 -7.65 2.46 0.52
CA CYS A 57 -6.45 2.17 -0.27
C CYS A 57 -6.71 2.25 -1.78
N ALA A 58 -7.83 1.71 -2.25
CA ALA A 58 -8.17 1.73 -3.67
C ALA A 58 -8.40 3.16 -4.20
N ALA A 59 -8.81 4.10 -3.34
CA ALA A 59 -8.96 5.50 -3.72
C ALA A 59 -7.67 6.13 -4.27
N LEU A 60 -6.50 5.59 -3.95
CA LEU A 60 -5.22 6.03 -4.54
C LEU A 60 -5.20 5.88 -6.07
N LEU A 61 -5.92 4.91 -6.63
CA LEU A 61 -6.02 4.72 -8.09
C LEU A 61 -6.68 5.90 -8.80
N THR A 62 -7.36 6.78 -8.07
CA THR A 62 -7.95 8.02 -8.61
C THR A 62 -6.97 9.20 -8.63
N VAL A 63 -5.83 9.08 -7.93
CA VAL A 63 -4.84 10.17 -7.78
C VAL A 63 -3.90 10.23 -8.98
N CYS A 64 -3.48 9.09 -9.49
CA CYS A 64 -2.64 8.99 -10.69
C CYS A 64 -2.78 7.60 -11.34
N ASP A 65 -2.21 7.47 -12.54
CA ASP A 65 -2.18 6.20 -13.26
C ASP A 65 -1.10 5.26 -12.69
N PHE A 66 -1.52 4.09 -12.24
CA PHE A 66 -0.67 3.03 -11.70
C PHE A 66 -0.44 1.88 -12.68
N ALA A 67 -1.12 1.85 -13.84
CA ALA A 67 -1.01 0.76 -14.80
C ALA A 67 0.43 0.59 -15.29
N ASP A 68 0.95 -0.63 -15.24
CA ASP A 68 2.34 -0.99 -15.63
C ASP A 68 3.45 -0.18 -14.93
N LYS A 69 3.16 0.45 -13.80
CA LYS A 69 4.16 1.17 -13.00
C LYS A 69 4.88 0.24 -12.05
N LYS A 70 6.15 0.57 -11.79
CA LYS A 70 6.91 0.02 -10.68
C LYS A 70 6.58 0.80 -9.42
N VAL A 71 5.94 0.13 -8.46
CA VAL A 71 5.45 0.73 -7.23
C VAL A 71 6.17 0.13 -6.03
N ILE A 72 6.52 0.95 -5.04
CA ILE A 72 6.98 0.48 -3.74
C ILE A 72 6.04 0.97 -2.65
N ASP A 73 5.61 0.05 -1.78
CA ASP A 73 4.88 0.37 -0.56
C ASP A 73 5.83 0.29 0.63
N VAL A 74 6.18 1.46 1.17
CA VAL A 74 7.17 1.59 2.25
C VAL A 74 6.49 1.53 3.60
N GLY A 75 6.82 0.48 4.37
CA GLY A 75 6.16 0.19 5.63
C GLY A 75 4.76 -0.38 5.43
N THR A 76 4.64 -1.33 4.51
CA THR A 76 3.37 -1.89 4.03
C THR A 76 2.49 -2.51 5.13
N GLY A 77 3.07 -2.92 6.26
CA GLY A 77 2.35 -3.51 7.37
C GLY A 77 1.65 -4.81 6.98
N ALA A 78 0.35 -4.83 7.12
CA ALA A 78 -0.48 -5.95 6.67
C ALA A 78 -0.76 -5.95 5.16
N GLY A 79 -0.12 -5.07 4.37
CA GLY A 79 -0.32 -4.96 2.93
C GLY A 79 -1.14 -3.72 2.51
N PHE A 80 -1.15 -2.68 3.33
CA PHE A 80 -1.92 -1.47 3.09
C PHE A 80 -1.02 -0.25 2.85
N PRO A 81 -1.09 0.40 1.66
CA PRO A 81 -2.09 0.19 0.61
C PRO A 81 -1.69 -0.84 -0.46
N GLY A 82 -0.43 -1.28 -0.52
CA GLY A 82 0.18 -1.92 -1.68
C GLY A 82 -0.51 -3.20 -2.15
N LEU A 83 -0.85 -4.13 -1.24
CA LEU A 83 -1.50 -5.39 -1.63
C LEU A 83 -2.92 -5.14 -2.16
N VAL A 84 -3.64 -4.15 -1.62
CA VAL A 84 -4.96 -3.77 -2.13
C VAL A 84 -4.85 -3.20 -3.54
N LEU A 85 -3.90 -2.30 -3.78
CA LEU A 85 -3.64 -1.75 -5.12
C LEU A 85 -3.36 -2.85 -6.12
N LYS A 86 -2.53 -3.83 -5.75
CA LYS A 86 -2.19 -4.98 -6.58
C LYS A 86 -3.38 -5.86 -6.92
N ILE A 87 -4.27 -6.09 -5.95
CA ILE A 87 -5.48 -6.91 -6.15
C ILE A 87 -6.47 -6.19 -7.07
N VAL A 88 -6.63 -4.87 -6.92
CA VAL A 88 -7.60 -4.09 -7.70
C VAL A 88 -7.09 -3.81 -9.12
N GLN A 89 -5.78 -3.65 -9.29
CA GLN A 89 -5.13 -3.38 -10.56
C GLN A 89 -3.92 -4.30 -10.76
N PRO A 90 -4.10 -5.50 -11.34
CA PRO A 90 -3.07 -6.54 -11.44
C PRO A 90 -1.84 -6.18 -12.28
N GLU A 91 -1.92 -5.19 -13.16
CA GLU A 91 -0.82 -4.73 -14.02
C GLU A 91 0.32 -4.05 -13.24
N ILE A 92 0.07 -3.63 -12.00
CA ILE A 92 1.09 -3.00 -11.14
C ILE A 92 2.23 -3.99 -10.86
N ASP A 93 3.47 -3.53 -11.03
CA ASP A 93 4.67 -4.22 -10.54
C ASP A 93 5.03 -3.68 -9.16
N ILE A 94 4.75 -4.45 -8.09
CA ILE A 94 4.79 -3.91 -6.73
C ILE A 94 5.83 -4.57 -5.84
N THR A 95 6.52 -3.74 -5.07
CA THR A 95 7.37 -4.16 -3.96
C THR A 95 6.70 -3.76 -2.64
N LEU A 96 6.45 -4.73 -1.78
CA LEU A 96 5.95 -4.54 -0.41
C LEU A 96 7.13 -4.62 0.56
N LEU A 97 7.47 -3.50 1.21
CA LEU A 97 8.62 -3.41 2.10
C LEU A 97 8.17 -3.17 3.54
N ASP A 98 8.64 -4.01 4.47
CA ASP A 98 8.44 -3.81 5.92
C ASP A 98 9.65 -4.30 6.70
N SER A 99 9.90 -3.67 7.86
CA SER A 99 11.01 -4.02 8.76
C SER A 99 10.72 -5.22 9.67
N LEU A 100 9.49 -5.73 9.68
CA LEU A 100 9.10 -6.87 10.50
C LEU A 100 8.91 -8.13 9.63
N ASN A 101 9.82 -9.10 9.78
CA ASN A 101 9.82 -10.33 9.00
C ASN A 101 8.47 -11.05 9.02
N LYS A 102 7.82 -11.13 10.19
CA LYS A 102 6.50 -11.78 10.33
C LYS A 102 5.41 -11.18 9.43
N ARG A 103 5.50 -9.87 9.10
CA ARG A 103 4.57 -9.22 8.18
C ARG A 103 4.89 -9.60 6.74
N ILE A 104 6.17 -9.68 6.41
CA ILE A 104 6.63 -10.09 5.09
C ILE A 104 6.26 -11.55 4.82
N ASP A 105 6.42 -12.44 5.81
CA ASP A 105 5.99 -13.84 5.71
C ASP A 105 4.46 -13.94 5.44
N PHE A 106 3.65 -13.18 6.20
CA PHE A 106 2.21 -13.07 5.97
C PHE A 106 1.85 -12.61 4.55
N LEU A 107 2.56 -11.58 4.04
CA LEU A 107 2.33 -11.04 2.70
C LEU A 107 2.75 -12.02 1.61
N GLY A 108 3.83 -12.77 1.82
CA GLY A 108 4.27 -13.85 0.94
C GLY A 108 3.21 -14.95 0.84
N GLU A 109 2.77 -15.48 1.99
CA GLU A 109 1.69 -16.48 2.06
C GLU A 109 0.41 -15.98 1.37
N MET A 110 0.07 -14.70 1.57
CA MET A 110 -1.12 -14.11 0.97
C MET A 110 -0.98 -13.95 -0.54
N SER A 111 0.19 -13.52 -1.02
CA SER A 111 0.47 -13.36 -2.45
C SER A 111 0.38 -14.69 -3.20
N GLU A 112 0.91 -15.76 -2.62
CA GLU A 112 0.80 -17.12 -3.17
C GLU A 112 -0.65 -17.61 -3.18
N LYS A 113 -1.37 -17.42 -2.07
CA LYS A 113 -2.78 -17.85 -1.92
C LYS A 113 -3.71 -17.15 -2.91
N LEU A 114 -3.42 -15.89 -3.25
CA LEU A 114 -4.20 -15.10 -4.22
C LEU A 114 -3.67 -15.22 -5.65
N GLU A 115 -2.64 -16.03 -5.88
CA GLU A 115 -1.99 -16.22 -7.19
C GLU A 115 -1.60 -14.88 -7.85
N LEU A 116 -0.97 -13.98 -7.04
CA LEU A 116 -0.57 -12.67 -7.53
C LEU A 116 0.81 -12.74 -8.19
N GLU A 117 0.90 -12.26 -9.42
CA GLU A 117 2.14 -12.11 -10.16
C GLU A 117 2.73 -10.70 -10.00
N ARG A 118 3.97 -10.46 -10.39
CA ARG A 118 4.63 -9.14 -10.35
C ARG A 118 4.53 -8.46 -8.98
N ILE A 119 4.77 -9.23 -7.92
CA ILE A 119 4.79 -8.78 -6.53
C ILE A 119 6.05 -9.29 -5.84
N CYS A 120 6.72 -8.43 -5.08
CA CYS A 120 7.93 -8.75 -4.34
C CYS A 120 7.76 -8.31 -2.88
N CYS A 121 7.87 -9.26 -1.94
CA CYS A 121 7.84 -8.98 -0.50
C CYS A 121 9.26 -8.87 0.04
N VAL A 122 9.61 -7.74 0.68
CA VAL A 122 10.98 -7.41 1.08
C VAL A 122 11.07 -7.10 2.55
N HIS A 123 11.81 -7.93 3.29
CA HIS A 123 12.17 -7.66 4.68
C HIS A 123 13.42 -6.77 4.72
N ALA A 124 13.25 -5.49 4.96
CA ALA A 124 14.33 -4.53 5.14
C ALA A 124 13.83 -3.28 5.89
N ARG A 125 14.78 -2.53 6.44
CA ARG A 125 14.49 -1.17 6.92
C ARG A 125 14.50 -0.21 5.73
N ALA A 126 13.60 0.77 5.74
CA ALA A 126 13.43 1.68 4.60
C ALA A 126 14.65 2.57 4.34
N GLU A 127 15.43 2.86 5.38
CA GLU A 127 16.68 3.61 5.28
C GLU A 127 17.86 2.80 4.71
N GLU A 128 17.77 1.47 4.71
CA GLU A 128 18.78 0.55 4.19
C GLU A 128 18.52 0.25 2.71
N ILE A 129 18.66 1.28 1.85
CA ILE A 129 18.31 1.19 0.42
C ILE A 129 19.45 0.53 -0.34
N PRO A 130 19.30 -0.71 -0.85
CA PRO A 130 20.30 -1.30 -1.73
C PRO A 130 20.34 -0.55 -3.07
N GLU A 131 21.51 -0.52 -3.71
CA GLU A 131 21.74 0.31 -4.89
C GLU A 131 20.78 0.00 -6.05
N GLU A 132 20.42 -1.27 -6.23
CA GLU A 132 19.49 -1.72 -7.27
C GLU A 132 18.04 -1.25 -7.06
N ARG A 133 17.72 -0.74 -5.87
CA ARG A 133 16.38 -0.19 -5.54
C ARG A 133 16.36 1.32 -5.47
N ARG A 134 17.52 1.97 -5.45
CA ARG A 134 17.61 3.43 -5.46
C ARG A 134 17.19 3.96 -6.83
N ALA A 135 16.32 4.98 -6.83
CA ALA A 135 15.80 5.61 -8.05
C ALA A 135 15.21 4.59 -9.06
N ALA A 136 14.59 3.50 -8.57
CA ALA A 136 14.13 2.38 -9.40
C ALA A 136 12.60 2.36 -9.60
N TYR A 137 11.85 3.16 -8.85
CA TYR A 137 10.39 3.10 -8.84
C TYR A 137 9.74 4.35 -9.45
N ASP A 138 8.59 4.14 -10.07
CA ASP A 138 7.74 5.21 -10.61
C ASP A 138 6.94 5.90 -9.52
N ILE A 139 6.44 5.09 -8.57
CA ILE A 139 5.56 5.55 -7.50
C ILE A 139 6.02 4.90 -6.19
N ALA A 140 6.12 5.70 -5.14
CA ALA A 140 6.20 5.23 -3.77
C ALA A 140 4.89 5.55 -3.05
N VAL A 141 4.38 4.60 -2.29
CA VAL A 141 3.20 4.80 -1.43
C VAL A 141 3.57 4.48 0.01
N SER A 142 2.92 5.12 0.97
CA SER A 142 3.06 4.79 2.38
C SER A 142 1.84 5.23 3.17
N ARG A 143 1.47 4.45 4.20
CA ARG A 143 0.36 4.73 5.12
C ARG A 143 0.77 4.49 6.57
N ALA A 144 0.53 5.50 7.44
CA ALA A 144 0.65 5.38 8.89
C ALA A 144 2.03 4.94 9.44
N VAL A 145 3.12 5.25 8.74
CA VAL A 145 4.50 4.86 9.15
C VAL A 145 5.13 5.92 10.04
N ALA A 146 5.17 7.19 9.60
CA ALA A 146 5.84 8.29 10.29
C ALA A 146 5.25 9.65 9.89
N ARG A 147 5.77 10.75 10.47
CA ARG A 147 5.46 12.12 10.01
C ARG A 147 6.00 12.35 8.60
N LEU A 148 5.37 13.26 7.86
CA LEU A 148 5.60 13.43 6.43
C LEU A 148 7.06 13.75 6.08
N GLY A 149 7.74 14.59 6.86
CA GLY A 149 9.17 14.89 6.65
C GLY A 149 10.04 13.62 6.68
N THR A 150 9.86 12.78 7.70
CA THR A 150 10.54 11.48 7.78
C THR A 150 10.15 10.55 6.62
N LEU A 151 8.87 10.55 6.22
CA LEU A 151 8.43 9.76 5.07
C LEU A 151 9.09 10.21 3.76
N CYS A 152 9.34 11.51 3.59
CA CYS A 152 10.10 12.00 2.44
C CYS A 152 11.51 11.38 2.42
N GLU A 153 12.22 11.38 3.55
CA GLU A 153 13.56 10.78 3.66
C GLU A 153 13.54 9.26 3.37
N LEU A 154 12.50 8.55 3.80
CA LEU A 154 12.38 7.10 3.64
C LEU A 154 11.88 6.69 2.24
N CYS A 155 11.09 7.51 1.56
CA CYS A 155 10.41 7.14 0.31
C CYS A 155 11.05 7.74 -0.95
N LEU A 156 11.46 9.04 -0.90
CA LEU A 156 11.96 9.72 -2.10
C LEU A 156 13.22 9.08 -2.70
N PRO A 157 14.19 8.53 -1.93
CA PRO A 157 15.35 7.88 -2.51
C PRO A 157 15.06 6.63 -3.36
N TYR A 158 13.88 6.02 -3.22
CA TYR A 158 13.44 4.91 -4.07
C TYR A 158 12.94 5.38 -5.44
N LEU A 159 12.52 6.64 -5.56
CA LEU A 159 11.90 7.17 -6.76
C LEU A 159 12.92 7.59 -7.82
N ARG A 160 12.65 7.23 -9.07
CA ARG A 160 13.35 7.82 -10.22
C ARG A 160 12.98 9.29 -10.37
N VAL A 161 13.80 10.03 -11.10
CA VAL A 161 13.49 11.43 -11.44
C VAL A 161 12.16 11.50 -12.21
N GLY A 162 11.24 12.33 -11.73
CA GLY A 162 9.86 12.41 -12.24
C GLY A 162 8.89 11.39 -11.63
N GLY A 163 9.36 10.52 -10.72
CA GLY A 163 8.50 9.64 -9.92
C GLY A 163 7.63 10.42 -8.93
N ARG A 164 6.68 9.74 -8.31
CA ARG A 164 5.71 10.36 -7.37
C ARG A 164 5.71 9.63 -6.03
N PHE A 165 5.75 10.38 -4.94
CA PHE A 165 5.45 9.87 -3.62
C PHE A 165 4.00 10.24 -3.23
N ILE A 166 3.23 9.25 -2.75
CA ILE A 166 1.86 9.42 -2.30
C ILE A 166 1.76 8.94 -0.85
N ALA A 167 1.65 9.89 0.08
CA ALA A 167 1.47 9.60 1.49
C ALA A 167 -0.03 9.60 1.86
N MET A 168 -0.53 8.49 2.37
CA MET A 168 -1.88 8.43 2.94
C MET A 168 -1.86 9.02 4.35
N LYS A 169 -2.55 10.13 4.54
CA LYS A 169 -2.62 10.88 5.79
C LYS A 169 -4.06 11.09 6.23
N GLY A 170 -4.25 11.35 7.52
CA GLY A 170 -5.56 11.77 8.05
C GLY A 170 -5.94 13.18 7.57
N PRO A 171 -7.20 13.60 7.86
CA PRO A 171 -7.73 14.89 7.40
C PRO A 171 -6.97 16.10 7.92
N ASP A 172 -6.36 16.01 9.11
CA ASP A 172 -5.65 17.12 9.77
C ASP A 172 -4.14 17.09 9.46
N CYS A 173 -3.76 16.99 8.18
CA CYS A 173 -2.36 16.89 7.78
C CYS A 173 -1.71 18.23 7.37
N ALA A 174 -2.42 19.36 7.41
CA ALA A 174 -1.93 20.64 6.93
C ALA A 174 -0.64 21.11 7.66
N ASP A 175 -0.62 20.99 9.00
CA ASP A 175 0.57 21.37 9.79
C ASP A 175 1.75 20.44 9.47
N GLU A 176 1.48 19.16 9.26
CA GLU A 176 2.49 18.17 8.91
C GLU A 176 3.08 18.40 7.52
N VAL A 177 2.28 18.89 6.58
CA VAL A 177 2.74 19.33 5.24
C VAL A 177 3.66 20.53 5.37
N ALA A 178 3.25 21.56 6.13
CA ALA A 178 4.07 22.76 6.36
C ALA A 178 5.43 22.43 7.00
N GLU A 179 5.44 21.54 7.99
CA GLU A 179 6.69 21.07 8.62
C GLU A 179 7.60 20.29 7.66
N ALA A 180 7.03 19.62 6.66
CA ALA A 180 7.76 18.81 5.70
C ALA A 180 8.30 19.61 4.49
N GLU A 181 7.91 20.87 4.30
CA GLU A 181 8.31 21.70 3.14
C GLU A 181 9.82 21.71 2.91
N ASN A 182 10.61 21.86 3.98
CA ASN A 182 12.07 21.88 3.86
C ASN A 182 12.63 20.53 3.37
N ALA A 183 12.10 19.42 3.86
CA ALA A 183 12.49 18.08 3.40
C ALA A 183 12.12 17.86 1.93
N MET A 184 10.94 18.31 1.51
CA MET A 184 10.47 18.21 0.12
C MET A 184 11.33 19.03 -0.86
N HIS A 185 11.96 20.12 -0.41
CA HIS A 185 12.82 20.96 -1.25
C HIS A 185 14.27 20.46 -1.32
N LEU A 186 14.73 19.74 -0.30
CA LEU A 186 16.11 19.25 -0.22
C LEU A 186 16.33 17.89 -0.88
N LEU A 187 15.27 17.08 -0.97
CA LEU A 187 15.31 15.71 -1.50
C LEU A 187 14.78 15.64 -2.93
#